data_da68a7cb2c0c126b7d121e15ce542361
#
_entry.id   da68a7cb2c0c126b7d121e15ce542361
#
_cell.length_a   1.000
_cell.length_b   1.000
_cell.length_c   1.000
_cell.angle_alpha   90.00
_cell.angle_beta   90.00
_cell.angle_gamma   90.00
#
_symmetry.space_group_name_H-M   'P 1'
#
loop_
_entity.id
_entity.type
_entity.pdbx_description
1 polymer ?
#
loop_
_entity_poly.entity_id
_entity_poly.type
_entity_poly.pdbx_seq_one_letter_code
_entity_poly.pdbx_strand_id
1 'polypeptide(L)' 'MSPIPAKVTAIEKRGLQYQVVVEIVPKYRGSFNTIVFGEFKPHSGSLKDGRLNLVYYQNPGLNIGDPFPLWTLH' A
#
# COMPACT_ATOMS: atom_id res chain seq x y z
N MET A 1 -13.17 5.58 11.02
CA MET A 1 -12.21 4.79 10.25
C MET A 1 -11.44 3.85 11.14
N SER A 2 -11.14 2.66 10.66
CA SER A 2 -10.41 1.66 11.44
C SER A 2 -9.05 1.41 10.79
N PRO A 3 -7.97 1.31 11.58
CA PRO A 3 -6.64 1.03 11.02
C PRO A 3 -6.57 -0.39 10.46
N ILE A 4 -5.78 -0.56 9.41
CA ILE A 4 -5.54 -1.86 8.79
C ILE A 4 -4.07 -2.20 8.99
N PRO A 5 -3.75 -3.32 9.66
CA PRO A 5 -2.35 -3.73 9.80
C PRO A 5 -1.75 -4.08 8.44
N ALA A 6 -0.66 -3.42 8.09
CA ALA A 6 0.00 -3.63 6.81
C ALA A 6 1.48 -3.30 6.89
N LYS A 7 2.26 -3.95 6.06
CA LYS A 7 3.70 -3.67 5.99
C LYS A 7 4.21 -3.78 4.56
N VAL A 8 5.28 -3.05 4.28
CA VAL A 8 5.94 -3.07 2.99
C VAL A 8 6.73 -4.37 2.83
N THR A 9 6.46 -5.12 1.76
CA THR A 9 7.15 -6.39 1.50
C THR A 9 8.08 -6.35 0.30
N ALA A 10 7.88 -5.40 -0.61
CA ALA A 10 8.78 -5.26 -1.77
C ALA A 10 8.74 -3.84 -2.29
N ILE A 11 9.87 -3.39 -2.82
CA ILE A 11 10.00 -2.09 -3.47
C ILE A 11 10.86 -2.29 -4.70
N GLU A 12 10.40 -1.80 -5.85
CA GLU A 12 11.14 -1.91 -7.10
C GLU A 12 11.04 -0.59 -7.86
N LYS A 13 12.18 -0.10 -8.32
CA LYS A 13 12.22 1.09 -9.18
C LYS A 13 12.31 0.65 -10.63
N ARG A 14 11.36 1.10 -11.45
CA ARG A 14 11.33 0.84 -12.88
C ARG A 14 11.21 2.15 -13.64
N GLY A 15 12.32 2.62 -14.20
CA GLY A 15 12.33 3.93 -14.86
C GLY A 15 11.96 5.03 -13.89
N LEU A 16 10.89 5.75 -14.18
CA LEU A 16 10.39 6.85 -13.34
C LEU A 16 9.39 6.37 -12.28
N GLN A 17 9.07 5.08 -12.27
CA GLN A 17 8.08 4.55 -11.33
C GLN A 17 8.73 3.82 -10.18
N TYR A 18 8.13 3.95 -9.00
CA TYR A 18 8.43 3.12 -7.85
C TYR A 18 7.22 2.23 -7.59
N GLN A 19 7.43 0.93 -7.64
CA GLN A 19 6.38 -0.05 -7.37
C GLN A 19 6.58 -0.60 -5.97
N VAL A 20 5.55 -0.47 -5.15
CA VAL A 20 5.61 -0.89 -3.75
C VAL A 20 4.54 -1.94 -3.52
N VAL A 21 4.93 -3.07 -2.94
CA VAL A 21 4.00 -4.11 -2.53
C VAL A 21 3.82 -4.02 -1.03
N VAL A 22 2.57 -3.93 -0.61
CA VAL A 22 2.20 -3.86 0.79
C VAL A 22 1.29 -5.04 1.11
N GLU A 23 1.65 -5.81 2.12
CA GLU A 23 0.85 -6.94 2.54
C GLU A 23 -0.03 -6.55 3.72
N ILE A 24 -1.32 -6.89 3.63
CA ILE A 24 -2.29 -6.66 4.70
C ILE A 24 -2.50 -7.98 5.45
N VAL A 25 -2.30 -7.97 6.77
CA VAL A 25 -2.47 -9.14 7.63
C VAL A 25 -3.26 -8.74 8.86
N PRO A 26 -4.41 -9.39 9.15
CA PRO A 26 -5.04 -10.47 8.36
C PRO A 26 -5.54 -9.99 7.01
N LYS A 27 -5.76 -10.94 6.10
CA LYS A 27 -6.15 -10.63 4.74
C LYS A 27 -7.39 -9.73 4.69
N TYR A 28 -7.25 -8.61 4.02
CA TYR A 28 -8.34 -7.65 3.87
C TYR A 28 -9.29 -8.11 2.75
N ARG A 29 -10.59 -8.14 3.05
CA ARG A 29 -11.60 -8.60 2.12
C ARG A 29 -12.39 -7.49 1.45
N GLY A 30 -12.09 -6.25 1.77
CA GLY A 30 -12.74 -5.12 1.12
C GLY A 30 -12.13 -4.84 -0.24
N SER A 31 -12.66 -3.82 -0.92
CA SER A 31 -12.14 -3.40 -2.21
C SER A 31 -11.08 -2.31 -2.03
N PHE A 32 -10.30 -2.09 -3.08
CA PHE A 32 -9.28 -1.05 -3.08
C PHE A 32 -9.89 0.32 -2.75
N ASN A 33 -11.09 0.59 -3.25
CA ASN A 33 -11.76 1.89 -3.08
C ASN A 33 -12.17 2.18 -1.63
N THR A 34 -12.19 1.18 -0.76
CA THR A 34 -12.55 1.37 0.65
C THR A 34 -11.33 1.66 1.52
N ILE A 35 -10.14 1.65 0.95
CA ILE A 35 -8.90 1.90 1.67
C ILE A 35 -8.57 3.38 1.63
N VAL A 36 -8.24 3.93 2.80
CA VAL A 36 -7.80 5.32 2.93
C VAL A 36 -6.30 5.30 3.20
N PHE A 37 -5.56 6.01 2.37
CA PHE A 37 -4.12 6.15 2.53
C PHE A 37 -3.82 7.40 3.37
N GLY A 38 -2.76 7.31 4.17
CA GLY A 38 -2.26 8.47 4.89
C GLY A 38 -1.28 9.26 4.04
N GLU A 39 -0.11 9.53 4.60
CA GLU A 39 0.91 10.33 3.92
C GLU A 39 1.50 9.67 2.67
N PHE A 40 1.35 8.35 2.53
CA PHE A 40 1.91 7.60 1.39
C PHE A 40 0.84 7.30 0.34
N LYS A 41 0.05 8.29 0.00
CA LYS A 41 -0.98 8.10 -1.03
C LYS A 41 -0.33 7.82 -2.38
N PRO A 42 -0.64 6.68 -3.03
CA PRO A 42 -0.04 6.35 -4.31
C PRO A 42 -0.69 7.10 -5.47
N HIS A 43 0.02 7.15 -6.60
CA HIS A 43 -0.57 7.63 -7.84
C HIS A 43 -1.67 6.69 -8.32
N SER A 44 -1.42 5.40 -8.24
CA SER A 44 -2.39 4.37 -8.61
C SER A 44 -2.05 3.08 -7.86
N GLY A 45 -2.97 2.13 -7.89
CA GLY A 45 -2.72 0.86 -7.25
C GLY A 45 -3.85 -0.12 -7.46
N SER A 46 -3.64 -1.33 -6.96
CA SER A 46 -4.62 -2.40 -7.00
C SER A 46 -4.49 -3.28 -5.76
N LEU A 47 -5.57 -3.96 -5.44
CA LEU A 47 -5.60 -4.90 -4.32
C LEU A 47 -5.95 -6.28 -4.86
N LYS A 48 -5.09 -7.26 -4.55
CA LYS A 48 -5.33 -8.65 -4.93
C LYS A 48 -4.77 -9.58 -3.86
N ASP A 49 -5.62 -10.47 -3.36
CA ASP A 49 -5.23 -11.49 -2.37
C ASP A 49 -4.53 -10.89 -1.13
N GLY A 50 -5.04 -9.76 -0.64
CA GLY A 50 -4.49 -9.13 0.55
C GLY A 50 -3.19 -8.37 0.31
N ARG A 51 -2.78 -8.21 -0.95
CA ARG A 51 -1.59 -7.44 -1.32
C ARG A 51 -1.97 -6.23 -2.13
N LEU A 52 -1.42 -5.10 -1.72
CA LEU A 52 -1.54 -3.86 -2.48
C LEU A 52 -0.34 -3.71 -3.38
N ASN A 53 -0.60 -3.43 -4.65
CA ASN A 53 0.45 -3.08 -5.61
C ASN A 53 0.29 -1.60 -5.90
N LEU A 54 1.22 -0.79 -5.41
CA LEU A 54 1.11 0.66 -5.44
C LEU A 54 2.17 1.25 -6.35
N VAL A 55 1.79 2.30 -7.07
CA VAL A 55 2.69 3.01 -8.00
C VAL A 55 2.89 4.43 -7.53
N TYR A 56 4.16 4.84 -7.44
CA TYR A 56 4.56 6.20 -7.10
C TYR A 56 5.50 6.71 -8.18
N TYR A 57 5.43 8.01 -8.46
CA TYR A 57 6.36 8.66 -9.42
C TYR A 57 7.47 9.43 -8.70
N GLN A 58 7.41 9.48 -7.39
CA GLN A 58 8.48 10.02 -6.56
C GLN A 58 8.85 8.97 -5.52
N ASN A 59 10.10 8.97 -5.09
CA ASN A 59 10.53 8.03 -4.06
C ASN A 59 9.69 8.24 -2.80
N PRO A 60 8.91 7.24 -2.38
CA PRO A 60 8.06 7.40 -1.20
C PRO A 60 8.83 7.36 0.13
N GLY A 61 10.11 7.03 0.10
CA GLY A 61 10.91 6.98 1.32
C GLY A 61 10.61 5.78 2.21
N LEU A 62 10.09 4.72 1.63
CA LEU A 62 9.73 3.50 2.37
C LEU A 62 10.84 2.47 2.30
N ASN A 63 10.92 1.62 3.33
CA ASN A 63 11.84 0.48 3.37
C ASN A 63 11.05 -0.80 3.55
N ILE A 64 11.61 -1.90 3.04
CA ILE A 64 11.01 -3.22 3.21
C ILE A 64 10.93 -3.53 4.70
N GLY A 65 9.76 -4.00 5.15
CA GLY A 65 9.49 -4.28 6.55
C GLY A 65 8.85 -3.14 7.33
N ASP A 66 8.80 -1.95 6.75
CA ASP A 66 8.15 -0.81 7.42
C ASP A 66 6.65 -1.04 7.56
N PRO A 67 6.05 -0.59 8.67
CA PRO A 67 4.60 -0.54 8.76
C PRO A 67 4.08 0.48 7.74
N PHE A 68 2.94 0.16 7.14
CA PHE A 68 2.33 1.03 6.13
C PHE A 68 0.98 1.52 6.66
N PRO A 69 0.81 2.83 6.83
CA PRO A 69 -0.42 3.37 7.42
C PRO A 69 -1.59 3.30 6.44
N LEU A 70 -2.60 2.55 6.82
CA LEU A 70 -3.83 2.37 6.07
C LEU A 70 -5.02 2.38 7.01
N TRP A 71 -6.17 2.82 6.51
CA TRP A 71 -7.43 2.77 7.23
C TRP A 71 -8.53 2.30 6.31
N THR A 72 -9.57 1.70 6.90
CA THR A 72 -10.81 1.45 6.16
C THR A 72 -11.78 2.60 6.39
N LEU A 73 -12.68 2.84 5.43
CA LEU A 73 -13.70 3.87 5.53
C LEU A 73 -14.75 3.59 6.63
N HIS A 74 -14.81 2.37 7.11
CA HIS A 74 -15.81 1.96 8.10
C HIS A 74 -15.30 2.00 9.53
#